data_d99d266fb46cae690639c6192b14f679
#
_entry.id   d99d266fb46cae690639c6192b14f679
#
_cell.length_a   1.000
_cell.length_b   1.000
_cell.length_c   1.000
_cell.angle_alpha   90.00
_cell.angle_beta   90.00
_cell.angle_gamma   90.00
#
_symmetry.space_group_name_H-M   'P 1'
#
loop_
_entity.id
_entity.type
_entity.pdbx_description
1 polymer ?
#
loop_
_entity_poly.entity_id
_entity_poly.type
_entity_poly.pdbx_seq_one_letter_code
_entity_poly.pdbx_strand_id
1 'polypeptide(L)'
;MNNTRYQNQNIVVLGAGLSGSAAALLLRSEDAQVTLLDSAEEQNLLKSTVDNLRTHGVGVICGAAADEDSATYHMAILSPGIDPASRLACNFSSRGIEMISELELGWRSSEIPVIAVTGTNGKTTTTELLAEMLNACGQRTIACGNIGKPLSEVAREKKPFDVLTVEVSSFQLEAIRTFRPSISLWLNFAPDHLDRYRSVADYRAAKLRIFENQMESDVAIVNAIEKLPAVRPRKITFSAYADQADFRVSQGAIVYQDEPILRLADTKLRGLHNIENLMATLAAGMARGLSFEEMVAPLCAYEPRPHRCEFVREVGGVEYVNDSKATNLDAVDKALRAQDKPVILIAGGKNKGFSFDPLRSLVKEKVRSTILIGEMAESISRSWNGAVECEIANSLANAVERAHADARPGEVVLFSPGTSSFDMFKSYGDRGDQFRALVRALPQTNK
;
A
#
# COMPACT_ATOMS: atom_id res chain seq x y z
N MET A 1 -2.32 4.90 -39.70
CA MET A 1 -3.59 4.35 -39.18
C MET A 1 -3.29 3.88 -37.79
N ASN A 2 -3.83 4.54 -36.76
CA ASN A 2 -3.65 4.08 -35.37
C ASN A 2 -4.44 2.79 -35.23
N ASN A 3 -3.75 1.65 -35.31
CA ASN A 3 -4.34 0.35 -35.06
C ASN A 3 -4.53 0.27 -33.53
N THR A 4 -5.73 0.60 -33.06
CA THR A 4 -6.06 0.51 -31.63
C THR A 4 -6.14 -0.97 -31.28
N ARG A 5 -5.39 -1.38 -30.24
CA ARG A 5 -5.17 -2.81 -29.87
C ARG A 5 -6.47 -3.57 -29.62
N TYR A 6 -7.52 -2.89 -29.13
CA TYR A 6 -8.79 -3.50 -28.73
C TYR A 6 -9.97 -3.15 -29.66
N GLN A 7 -9.68 -2.58 -30.85
CA GLN A 7 -10.70 -2.17 -31.80
C GLN A 7 -11.66 -3.32 -32.15
N ASN A 8 -12.96 -3.05 -32.05
CA ASN A 8 -14.05 -3.99 -32.32
C ASN A 8 -14.08 -5.25 -31.41
N GLN A 9 -13.27 -5.32 -30.36
CA GLN A 9 -13.38 -6.40 -29.38
C GLN A 9 -14.51 -6.12 -28.39
N ASN A 10 -15.27 -7.17 -28.04
CA ASN A 10 -16.25 -7.14 -26.98
C ASN A 10 -15.56 -7.55 -25.67
N ILE A 11 -15.41 -6.64 -24.72
CA ILE A 11 -14.64 -6.82 -23.49
C ILE A 11 -15.51 -6.51 -22.28
N VAL A 12 -15.44 -7.40 -21.28
CA VAL A 12 -16.13 -7.20 -20.00
C VAL A 12 -15.16 -6.70 -18.95
N VAL A 13 -15.62 -5.76 -18.11
CA VAL A 13 -14.88 -5.27 -16.94
C VAL A 13 -15.65 -5.68 -15.69
N LEU A 14 -14.99 -6.35 -14.75
CA LEU A 14 -15.58 -6.84 -13.52
C LEU A 14 -15.25 -5.89 -12.35
N GLY A 15 -16.29 -5.26 -11.80
CA GLY A 15 -16.24 -4.30 -10.69
C GLY A 15 -16.27 -2.83 -11.14
N ALA A 16 -17.21 -2.07 -10.55
CA ALA A 16 -17.46 -0.65 -10.84
C ALA A 16 -16.65 0.34 -9.98
N GLY A 17 -15.63 -0.13 -9.28
CA GLY A 17 -14.72 0.71 -8.52
C GLY A 17 -13.81 1.57 -9.41
N LEU A 18 -12.90 2.33 -8.78
CA LEU A 18 -12.01 3.26 -9.47
C LEU A 18 -11.20 2.58 -10.60
N SER A 19 -10.61 1.42 -10.33
CA SER A 19 -9.81 0.66 -11.31
C SER A 19 -10.65 0.14 -12.47
N GLY A 20 -11.82 -0.42 -12.19
CA GLY A 20 -12.69 -0.93 -13.26
C GLY A 20 -13.26 0.18 -14.14
N SER A 21 -13.63 1.30 -13.55
CA SER A 21 -14.09 2.48 -14.30
C SER A 21 -12.97 3.02 -15.21
N ALA A 22 -11.75 3.10 -14.70
CA ALA A 22 -10.60 3.54 -15.50
C ALA A 22 -10.30 2.57 -16.66
N ALA A 23 -10.34 1.27 -16.40
CA ALA A 23 -10.18 0.22 -17.42
C ALA A 23 -11.24 0.31 -18.51
N ALA A 24 -12.52 0.47 -18.13
CA ALA A 24 -13.62 0.60 -19.09
C ALA A 24 -13.46 1.82 -19.98
N LEU A 25 -13.08 2.96 -19.41
CA LEU A 25 -12.86 4.20 -20.18
C LEU A 25 -11.62 4.11 -21.08
N LEU A 26 -10.54 3.45 -20.65
CA LEU A 26 -9.39 3.19 -21.50
C LEU A 26 -9.80 2.34 -22.73
N LEU A 27 -10.46 1.23 -22.51
CA LEU A 27 -10.92 0.34 -23.58
C LEU A 27 -11.85 1.04 -24.56
N ARG A 28 -12.77 1.89 -24.06
CA ARG A 28 -13.62 2.72 -24.94
C ARG A 28 -12.79 3.69 -25.78
N SER A 29 -11.72 4.28 -25.23
CA SER A 29 -10.83 5.16 -25.99
C SER A 29 -9.99 4.42 -27.06
N GLU A 30 -9.96 3.08 -26.98
CA GLU A 30 -9.33 2.18 -27.96
C GLU A 30 -10.36 1.45 -28.85
N ASP A 31 -11.57 2.00 -28.97
CA ASP A 31 -12.67 1.55 -29.84
C ASP A 31 -13.19 0.12 -29.53
N ALA A 32 -13.00 -0.38 -28.29
CA ALA A 32 -13.61 -1.62 -27.84
C ALA A 32 -15.10 -1.44 -27.55
N GLN A 33 -15.90 -2.50 -27.67
CA GLN A 33 -17.24 -2.60 -27.08
C GLN A 33 -17.08 -3.05 -25.63
N VAL A 34 -17.57 -2.26 -24.68
CA VAL A 34 -17.30 -2.48 -23.25
C VAL A 34 -18.59 -2.63 -22.46
N THR A 35 -18.69 -3.72 -21.71
CA THR A 35 -19.70 -3.91 -20.67
C THR A 35 -19.02 -3.99 -19.32
N LEU A 36 -19.47 -3.21 -18.35
CA LEU A 36 -19.00 -3.28 -16.96
C LEU A 36 -20.07 -3.98 -16.11
N LEU A 37 -19.63 -4.97 -15.34
CA LEU A 37 -20.46 -5.77 -14.45
C LEU A 37 -20.06 -5.56 -13.00
N ASP A 38 -21.03 -5.40 -12.10
CA ASP A 38 -20.82 -5.35 -10.66
C ASP A 38 -21.93 -6.12 -9.92
N SER A 39 -21.56 -7.01 -9.00
CA SER A 39 -22.54 -7.76 -8.20
C SER A 39 -23.33 -6.90 -7.21
N ALA A 40 -22.85 -5.69 -6.91
CA ALA A 40 -23.61 -4.74 -6.10
C ALA A 40 -24.80 -4.17 -6.88
N GLU A 41 -25.89 -3.90 -6.19
CA GLU A 41 -27.04 -3.19 -6.77
C GLU A 41 -26.63 -1.77 -7.17
N GLU A 42 -27.15 -1.27 -8.31
CA GLU A 42 -26.77 0.04 -8.86
C GLU A 42 -26.92 1.19 -7.87
N GLN A 43 -27.94 1.15 -7.02
CA GLN A 43 -28.17 2.15 -5.97
C GLN A 43 -27.03 2.23 -4.92
N ASN A 44 -26.21 1.19 -4.81
CA ASN A 44 -25.06 1.11 -3.91
C ASN A 44 -23.76 1.62 -4.57
N LEU A 45 -23.81 1.91 -5.87
CA LEU A 45 -22.70 2.47 -6.61
C LEU A 45 -22.76 4.01 -6.62
N LEU A 46 -21.63 4.66 -6.82
CA LEU A 46 -21.61 6.11 -7.00
C LEU A 46 -22.32 6.49 -8.32
N LYS A 47 -23.45 7.15 -8.23
CA LYS A 47 -24.27 7.56 -9.39
C LYS A 47 -23.43 8.31 -10.43
N SER A 48 -22.59 9.25 -10.00
CA SER A 48 -21.70 9.98 -10.90
C SER A 48 -20.76 9.09 -11.71
N THR A 49 -20.31 7.99 -11.14
CA THR A 49 -19.47 6.98 -11.82
C THR A 49 -20.27 6.26 -12.89
N VAL A 50 -21.44 5.76 -12.56
CA VAL A 50 -22.31 5.05 -13.50
C VAL A 50 -22.74 5.95 -14.65
N ASP A 51 -23.17 7.17 -14.36
CA ASP A 51 -23.56 8.16 -15.38
C ASP A 51 -22.42 8.50 -16.32
N ASN A 52 -21.20 8.68 -15.76
CA ASN A 52 -19.99 8.94 -16.57
C ASN A 52 -19.66 7.77 -17.51
N LEU A 53 -19.73 6.54 -17.03
CA LEU A 53 -19.50 5.33 -17.83
C LEU A 53 -20.49 5.22 -18.99
N ARG A 54 -21.79 5.40 -18.72
CA ARG A 54 -22.85 5.38 -19.73
C ARG A 54 -22.69 6.47 -20.76
N THR A 55 -22.30 7.68 -20.35
CA THR A 55 -22.04 8.81 -21.24
C THR A 55 -20.91 8.52 -22.24
N HIS A 56 -19.93 7.71 -21.81
CA HIS A 56 -18.84 7.26 -22.68
C HIS A 56 -19.15 5.96 -23.45
N GLY A 57 -20.41 5.50 -23.46
CA GLY A 57 -20.84 4.33 -24.21
C GLY A 57 -20.43 2.99 -23.60
N VAL A 58 -20.21 2.93 -22.28
CA VAL A 58 -20.01 1.67 -21.53
C VAL A 58 -21.39 1.12 -21.12
N GLY A 59 -21.66 -0.12 -21.48
CA GLY A 59 -22.80 -0.85 -20.93
C GLY A 59 -22.56 -1.13 -19.43
N VAL A 60 -23.54 -0.86 -18.56
CA VAL A 60 -23.40 -1.12 -17.11
C VAL A 60 -24.55 -2.03 -16.66
N ILE A 61 -24.21 -3.20 -16.12
CA ILE A 61 -25.13 -4.20 -15.58
C ILE A 61 -24.74 -4.46 -14.13
N CYS A 62 -25.72 -4.44 -13.21
CA CYS A 62 -25.51 -4.51 -11.77
C CYS A 62 -26.37 -5.60 -11.12
N GLY A 63 -26.00 -6.00 -9.91
CA GLY A 63 -26.73 -6.97 -9.10
C GLY A 63 -26.72 -8.39 -9.68
N ALA A 64 -27.76 -9.15 -9.42
CA ALA A 64 -27.87 -10.56 -9.85
C ALA A 64 -27.75 -10.75 -11.36
N ALA A 65 -28.18 -9.78 -12.16
CA ALA A 65 -28.04 -9.81 -13.62
C ALA A 65 -26.58 -9.80 -14.08
N ALA A 66 -25.67 -9.16 -13.31
CA ALA A 66 -24.24 -9.19 -13.59
C ALA A 66 -23.64 -10.57 -13.35
N ASP A 67 -24.03 -11.24 -12.25
CA ASP A 67 -23.53 -12.58 -11.89
C ASP A 67 -24.02 -13.68 -12.85
N GLU A 68 -25.14 -13.46 -13.56
CA GLU A 68 -25.77 -14.37 -14.50
C GLU A 68 -25.54 -14.00 -15.97
N ASP A 69 -24.69 -13.01 -16.24
CA ASP A 69 -24.39 -12.57 -17.59
C ASP A 69 -23.85 -13.72 -18.45
N SER A 70 -24.49 -13.93 -19.62
CA SER A 70 -24.18 -15.01 -20.55
C SER A 70 -23.64 -14.52 -21.91
N ALA A 71 -23.45 -13.20 -22.05
CA ALA A 71 -22.94 -12.63 -23.31
C ALA A 71 -21.50 -13.12 -23.61
N THR A 72 -21.15 -13.11 -24.89
CA THR A 72 -19.83 -13.55 -25.35
C THR A 72 -18.84 -12.40 -25.34
N TYR A 73 -17.71 -12.62 -24.70
CA TYR A 73 -16.61 -11.65 -24.61
C TYR A 73 -15.28 -12.26 -25.05
N HIS A 74 -14.41 -11.44 -25.62
CA HIS A 74 -13.07 -11.83 -26.01
C HIS A 74 -12.12 -11.89 -24.81
N MET A 75 -12.37 -11.05 -23.79
CA MET A 75 -11.52 -10.93 -22.60
C MET A 75 -12.31 -10.32 -21.44
N ALA A 76 -11.91 -10.61 -20.22
CA ALA A 76 -12.42 -10.00 -18.99
C ALA A 76 -11.29 -9.23 -18.26
N ILE A 77 -11.60 -8.01 -17.82
CA ILE A 77 -10.70 -7.20 -16.98
C ILE A 77 -11.14 -7.30 -15.52
N LEU A 78 -10.26 -7.75 -14.68
CA LEU A 78 -10.52 -7.94 -13.26
C LEU A 78 -10.06 -6.71 -12.44
N SER A 79 -11.00 -6.05 -11.76
CA SER A 79 -10.65 -5.04 -10.77
C SER A 79 -10.05 -5.69 -9.51
N PRO A 80 -9.06 -5.07 -8.83
CA PRO A 80 -8.40 -5.65 -7.66
C PRO A 80 -9.35 -6.00 -6.51
N GLY A 81 -10.49 -5.30 -6.40
CA GLY A 81 -11.52 -5.54 -5.38
C GLY A 81 -12.37 -6.79 -5.62
N ILE A 82 -12.36 -7.35 -6.82
CA ILE A 82 -13.12 -8.55 -7.14
C ILE A 82 -12.30 -9.79 -6.78
N ASP A 83 -12.91 -10.67 -5.97
CA ASP A 83 -12.31 -11.97 -5.65
C ASP A 83 -12.41 -12.89 -6.88
N PRO A 84 -11.28 -13.47 -7.35
CA PRO A 84 -11.29 -14.47 -8.43
C PRO A 84 -12.18 -15.69 -8.15
N ALA A 85 -12.47 -15.99 -6.87
CA ALA A 85 -13.38 -17.05 -6.44
C ALA A 85 -14.84 -16.58 -6.32
N SER A 86 -15.15 -15.30 -6.55
CA SER A 86 -16.53 -14.79 -6.53
C SER A 86 -17.38 -15.41 -7.64
N ARG A 87 -18.70 -15.44 -7.44
CA ARG A 87 -19.65 -15.94 -8.46
C ARG A 87 -19.47 -15.22 -9.79
N LEU A 88 -19.32 -13.89 -9.75
CA LEU A 88 -19.08 -13.05 -10.92
C LEU A 88 -17.81 -13.50 -11.68
N ALA A 89 -16.65 -13.58 -11.02
CA ALA A 89 -15.40 -13.98 -11.68
C ALA A 89 -15.41 -15.44 -12.15
N CYS A 90 -15.99 -16.35 -11.36
CA CYS A 90 -16.13 -17.76 -11.70
C CYS A 90 -16.99 -17.99 -12.95
N ASN A 91 -18.01 -17.17 -13.20
CA ASN A 91 -18.82 -17.24 -14.43
C ASN A 91 -17.92 -17.09 -15.67
N PHE A 92 -16.94 -16.17 -15.67
CA PHE A 92 -16.06 -15.94 -16.80
C PHE A 92 -14.93 -16.97 -16.89
N SER A 93 -14.31 -17.33 -15.78
CA SER A 93 -13.23 -18.31 -15.74
C SER A 93 -13.70 -19.71 -16.17
N SER A 94 -14.90 -20.15 -15.79
CA SER A 94 -15.48 -21.43 -16.18
C SER A 94 -15.79 -21.53 -17.69
N ARG A 95 -15.99 -20.40 -18.34
CA ARG A 95 -16.21 -20.30 -19.81
C ARG A 95 -14.90 -20.20 -20.60
N GLY A 96 -13.74 -20.26 -19.94
CA GLY A 96 -12.42 -20.17 -20.59
C GLY A 96 -12.08 -18.79 -21.13
N ILE A 97 -12.78 -17.73 -20.70
CA ILE A 97 -12.50 -16.33 -21.11
C ILE A 97 -11.19 -15.89 -20.44
N GLU A 98 -10.26 -15.35 -21.24
CA GLU A 98 -9.00 -14.80 -20.70
C GLU A 98 -9.31 -13.68 -19.72
N MET A 99 -8.77 -13.79 -18.49
CA MET A 99 -8.91 -12.77 -17.46
C MET A 99 -7.55 -12.13 -17.18
N ILE A 100 -7.52 -10.80 -17.24
CA ILE A 100 -6.33 -9.99 -16.87
C ILE A 100 -6.68 -8.92 -15.86
N SER A 101 -5.69 -8.47 -15.08
CA SER A 101 -5.89 -7.37 -14.16
C SER A 101 -5.92 -6.00 -14.87
N GLU A 102 -6.49 -5.00 -14.22
CA GLU A 102 -6.41 -3.60 -14.66
C GLU A 102 -4.96 -3.13 -14.83
N LEU A 103 -4.05 -3.59 -13.94
CA LEU A 103 -2.62 -3.33 -14.03
C LEU A 103 -2.02 -3.84 -15.36
N GLU A 104 -2.35 -5.06 -15.74
CA GLU A 104 -1.92 -5.67 -17.01
C GLU A 104 -2.47 -4.89 -18.21
N LEU A 105 -3.75 -4.50 -18.16
CA LEU A 105 -4.37 -3.71 -19.21
C LEU A 105 -3.66 -2.35 -19.39
N GLY A 106 -3.47 -1.61 -18.31
CA GLY A 106 -2.81 -0.32 -18.34
C GLY A 106 -1.36 -0.41 -18.85
N TRP A 107 -0.64 -1.47 -18.43
CA TRP A 107 0.72 -1.73 -18.93
C TRP A 107 0.73 -2.09 -20.43
N ARG A 108 -0.19 -2.93 -20.89
CA ARG A 108 -0.32 -3.26 -22.34
C ARG A 108 -0.64 -2.05 -23.20
N SER A 109 -1.34 -1.06 -22.67
CA SER A 109 -1.74 0.18 -23.36
C SER A 109 -0.73 1.34 -23.20
N SER A 110 0.44 1.07 -22.60
CA SER A 110 1.50 2.06 -22.39
C SER A 110 2.85 1.51 -22.84
N GLU A 111 3.65 2.35 -23.51
CA GLU A 111 5.05 2.02 -23.88
C GLU A 111 6.06 2.59 -22.86
N ILE A 112 5.58 3.28 -21.82
CA ILE A 112 6.41 3.95 -20.82
C ILE A 112 7.00 2.90 -19.88
N PRO A 113 8.32 2.91 -19.63
CA PRO A 113 8.96 2.01 -18.67
C PRO A 113 8.32 2.13 -17.28
N VAL A 114 8.23 1.02 -16.55
CA VAL A 114 7.62 0.95 -15.23
C VAL A 114 8.67 0.61 -14.17
N ILE A 115 8.67 1.35 -13.07
CA ILE A 115 9.25 0.97 -11.79
C ILE A 115 8.12 0.50 -10.90
N ALA A 116 8.06 -0.79 -10.58
CA ALA A 116 6.98 -1.38 -9.79
C ALA A 116 7.42 -1.60 -8.34
N VAL A 117 6.60 -1.16 -7.39
CA VAL A 117 6.88 -1.26 -5.95
C VAL A 117 5.87 -2.19 -5.28
N THR A 118 6.35 -3.29 -4.70
CA THR A 118 5.54 -4.20 -3.89
C THR A 118 6.17 -4.48 -2.53
N GLY A 119 5.40 -5.06 -1.64
CA GLY A 119 5.75 -5.43 -0.27
C GLY A 119 4.48 -5.50 0.57
N THR A 120 4.57 -5.94 1.80
CA THR A 120 3.44 -5.83 2.73
C THR A 120 3.30 -4.39 3.20
N ASN A 121 4.39 -3.76 3.65
CA ASN A 121 4.44 -2.39 4.15
C ASN A 121 5.44 -1.53 3.34
N GLY A 122 5.32 -0.20 3.46
CA GLY A 122 6.23 0.76 2.83
C GLY A 122 5.93 1.10 1.36
N LYS A 123 5.08 0.34 0.67
CA LYS A 123 4.78 0.54 -0.76
C LYS A 123 4.48 1.99 -1.13
N THR A 124 3.45 2.55 -0.52
CA THR A 124 2.99 3.91 -0.83
C THR A 124 4.08 4.96 -0.58
N THR A 125 4.73 4.88 0.60
CA THR A 125 5.83 5.79 0.94
C THR A 125 6.95 5.72 -0.07
N THR A 126 7.38 4.50 -0.43
CA THR A 126 8.47 4.30 -1.42
C THR A 126 8.05 4.77 -2.81
N THR A 127 6.81 4.49 -3.24
CA THR A 127 6.32 4.91 -4.57
C THR A 127 6.25 6.44 -4.68
N GLU A 128 5.75 7.12 -3.66
CA GLU A 128 5.67 8.58 -3.61
C GLU A 128 7.06 9.22 -3.50
N LEU A 129 7.89 8.71 -2.59
CA LEU A 129 9.27 9.17 -2.40
C LEU A 129 10.08 9.06 -3.69
N LEU A 130 9.95 7.92 -4.39
CA LEU A 130 10.59 7.68 -5.67
C LEU A 130 10.08 8.65 -6.75
N ALA A 131 8.78 8.88 -6.82
CA ALA A 131 8.21 9.80 -7.79
C ALA A 131 8.65 11.26 -7.54
N GLU A 132 8.65 11.70 -6.29
CA GLU A 132 9.12 13.04 -5.92
C GLU A 132 10.61 13.23 -6.22
N MET A 133 11.45 12.26 -5.84
CA MET A 133 12.88 12.27 -6.13
C MET A 133 13.15 12.31 -7.65
N LEU A 134 12.53 11.41 -8.43
CA LEU A 134 12.74 11.36 -9.89
C LEU A 134 12.33 12.67 -10.57
N ASN A 135 11.19 13.26 -10.19
CA ASN A 135 10.75 14.55 -10.72
C ASN A 135 11.73 15.68 -10.35
N ALA A 136 12.24 15.70 -9.12
CA ALA A 136 13.24 16.68 -8.69
C ALA A 136 14.56 16.53 -9.46
N CYS A 137 14.93 15.31 -9.85
CA CYS A 137 16.09 14.99 -10.69
C CYS A 137 15.79 15.11 -12.20
N GLY A 138 14.69 15.73 -12.61
CA GLY A 138 14.36 16.02 -14.01
C GLY A 138 13.76 14.86 -14.81
N GLN A 139 13.45 13.71 -14.20
CA GLN A 139 12.74 12.59 -14.83
C GLN A 139 11.23 12.70 -14.57
N ARG A 140 10.46 12.99 -15.61
CA ARG A 140 8.99 13.14 -15.49
C ARG A 140 8.35 11.81 -15.14
N THR A 141 7.69 11.74 -13.99
CA THR A 141 7.00 10.55 -13.51
C THR A 141 5.74 10.90 -12.73
N ILE A 142 4.91 9.89 -12.49
CA ILE A 142 3.75 9.96 -11.59
C ILE A 142 3.69 8.70 -10.72
N ALA A 143 3.35 8.89 -9.44
CA ALA A 143 2.99 7.79 -8.56
C ALA A 143 1.55 7.33 -8.87
N CYS A 144 1.36 6.08 -9.23
CA CYS A 144 0.07 5.54 -9.68
C CYS A 144 -0.09 4.04 -9.34
N GLY A 145 -1.16 3.42 -9.80
CA GLY A 145 -1.45 1.99 -9.62
C GLY A 145 -2.40 1.72 -8.46
N ASN A 146 -1.94 1.01 -7.43
CA ASN A 146 -2.74 0.75 -6.22
C ASN A 146 -2.93 2.00 -5.34
N ILE A 147 -2.31 3.10 -5.71
CA ILE A 147 -2.48 4.44 -5.12
C ILE A 147 -2.76 5.46 -6.21
N GLY A 148 -3.40 6.56 -5.83
CA GLY A 148 -3.67 7.64 -6.76
C GLY A 148 -4.51 7.19 -7.96
N LYS A 149 -4.01 7.41 -9.17
CA LYS A 149 -4.67 7.01 -10.41
C LYS A 149 -4.39 5.56 -10.76
N PRO A 150 -5.39 4.77 -11.19
CA PRO A 150 -5.16 3.48 -11.81
C PRO A 150 -4.23 3.58 -13.02
N LEU A 151 -3.46 2.52 -13.31
CA LEU A 151 -2.53 2.53 -14.45
C LEU A 151 -3.24 2.72 -15.78
N SER A 152 -4.45 2.18 -15.93
CA SER A 152 -5.30 2.38 -17.11
C SER A 152 -5.71 3.85 -17.33
N GLU A 153 -5.93 4.62 -16.25
CA GLU A 153 -6.22 6.05 -16.37
C GLU A 153 -4.99 6.81 -16.89
N VAL A 154 -3.80 6.51 -16.33
CA VAL A 154 -2.55 7.12 -16.75
C VAL A 154 -2.23 6.79 -18.21
N ALA A 155 -2.42 5.53 -18.63
CA ALA A 155 -2.23 5.10 -20.01
C ALA A 155 -3.18 5.84 -20.99
N ARG A 156 -4.43 6.04 -20.59
CA ARG A 156 -5.43 6.78 -21.39
C ARG A 156 -5.07 8.25 -21.57
N GLU A 157 -4.48 8.89 -20.55
CA GLU A 157 -4.09 10.32 -20.62
C GLU A 157 -2.98 10.61 -21.64
N LYS A 158 -2.20 9.61 -22.04
CA LYS A 158 -1.09 9.71 -23.02
C LYS A 158 -0.11 10.86 -22.74
N LYS A 159 0.10 11.17 -21.43
CA LYS A 159 1.06 12.19 -21.03
C LYS A 159 2.50 11.71 -21.24
N PRO A 160 3.42 12.60 -21.61
CA PRO A 160 4.81 12.24 -21.89
C PRO A 160 5.61 12.07 -20.58
N PHE A 161 5.50 10.90 -19.94
CA PHE A 161 6.35 10.52 -18.83
C PHE A 161 7.61 9.79 -19.33
N ASP A 162 8.71 9.93 -18.61
CA ASP A 162 9.97 9.23 -18.89
C ASP A 162 9.99 7.85 -18.22
N VAL A 163 9.20 7.68 -17.14
CA VAL A 163 9.00 6.44 -16.39
C VAL A 163 7.72 6.56 -15.55
N LEU A 164 7.07 5.45 -15.23
CA LEU A 164 5.96 5.40 -14.27
C LEU A 164 6.40 4.73 -12.97
N THR A 165 6.10 5.34 -11.83
CA THR A 165 6.29 4.72 -10.51
C THR A 165 4.97 4.12 -10.07
N VAL A 166 4.91 2.77 -10.03
CA VAL A 166 3.65 2.04 -9.88
C VAL A 166 3.65 1.26 -8.57
N GLU A 167 2.75 1.63 -7.65
CA GLU A 167 2.46 0.77 -6.50
C GLU A 167 1.66 -0.45 -6.97
N VAL A 168 2.12 -1.65 -6.59
CA VAL A 168 1.49 -2.90 -7.02
C VAL A 168 1.09 -3.75 -5.81
N SER A 169 -0.21 -4.08 -5.73
CA SER A 169 -0.74 -5.02 -4.73
C SER A 169 -0.62 -6.47 -5.20
N SER A 170 -0.72 -7.43 -4.25
CA SER A 170 -0.81 -8.85 -4.59
C SER A 170 -2.03 -9.14 -5.47
N PHE A 171 -3.16 -8.50 -5.22
CA PHE A 171 -4.41 -8.68 -5.97
C PHE A 171 -4.26 -8.29 -7.45
N GLN A 172 -3.53 -7.22 -7.74
CA GLN A 172 -3.24 -6.81 -9.11
C GLN A 172 -2.31 -7.80 -9.82
N LEU A 173 -1.37 -8.42 -9.08
CA LEU A 173 -0.43 -9.40 -9.62
C LEU A 173 -1.07 -10.77 -9.90
N GLU A 174 -2.20 -11.11 -9.28
CA GLU A 174 -2.88 -12.41 -9.49
C GLU A 174 -3.24 -12.67 -10.96
N ALA A 175 -3.59 -11.61 -11.69
CA ALA A 175 -4.07 -11.74 -13.07
C ALA A 175 -3.18 -10.97 -14.09
N ILE A 176 -1.87 -10.88 -13.83
CA ILE A 176 -0.90 -10.44 -14.85
C ILE A 176 -0.61 -11.59 -15.85
N ARG A 177 -0.16 -11.25 -17.05
CA ARG A 177 0.29 -12.19 -18.08
C ARG A 177 1.65 -11.81 -18.63
N THR A 178 1.79 -10.55 -19.04
CA THR A 178 2.97 -10.03 -19.70
C THR A 178 3.54 -8.81 -18.99
N PHE A 179 2.92 -8.33 -17.91
CA PHE A 179 3.41 -7.20 -17.11
C PHE A 179 4.86 -7.40 -16.73
N ARG A 180 5.72 -6.50 -17.19
CA ARG A 180 7.16 -6.54 -17.01
C ARG A 180 7.68 -5.16 -16.59
N PRO A 181 7.90 -4.93 -15.31
CA PRO A 181 8.57 -3.71 -14.86
C PRO A 181 10.06 -3.77 -15.23
N SER A 182 10.62 -2.67 -15.73
CA SER A 182 12.07 -2.54 -15.97
C SER A 182 12.87 -2.54 -14.68
N ILE A 183 12.25 -2.05 -13.59
CA ILE A 183 12.79 -2.10 -12.23
C ILE A 183 11.66 -2.54 -11.31
N SER A 184 11.90 -3.56 -10.49
CA SER A 184 10.98 -4.02 -9.45
C SER A 184 11.58 -3.84 -8.07
N LEU A 185 10.77 -3.39 -7.10
CA LEU A 185 11.15 -3.25 -5.70
C LEU A 185 10.34 -4.24 -4.86
N TRP A 186 11.04 -5.11 -4.13
CA TRP A 186 10.50 -5.98 -3.11
C TRP A 186 10.94 -5.47 -1.73
N LEU A 187 10.04 -4.77 -1.05
CA LEU A 187 10.39 -4.08 0.19
C LEU A 187 10.46 -5.02 1.39
N ASN A 188 9.42 -5.83 1.58
CA ASN A 188 9.30 -6.76 2.71
C ASN A 188 8.11 -7.68 2.51
N PHE A 189 8.06 -8.75 3.33
CA PHE A 189 6.92 -9.64 3.39
C PHE A 189 6.55 -9.95 4.84
N ALA A 190 5.28 -9.78 5.18
CA ALA A 190 4.68 -10.21 6.42
C ALA A 190 3.26 -10.73 6.15
N PRO A 191 2.72 -11.65 6.97
CA PRO A 191 1.34 -12.13 6.82
C PRO A 191 0.32 -10.99 6.82
N ASP A 192 -0.54 -10.95 5.81
CA ASP A 192 -1.68 -10.02 5.67
C ASP A 192 -2.72 -10.65 4.74
N HIS A 193 -3.92 -10.08 4.66
CA HIS A 193 -4.97 -10.49 3.72
C HIS A 193 -5.39 -11.97 3.81
N LEU A 194 -5.35 -12.58 5.02
CA LEU A 194 -5.80 -13.96 5.25
C LEU A 194 -7.32 -14.12 5.21
N ASP A 195 -8.05 -13.02 5.12
CA ASP A 195 -9.47 -12.94 4.79
C ASP A 195 -9.76 -13.26 3.31
N ARG A 196 -8.75 -13.17 2.44
CA ARG A 196 -8.86 -13.45 1.00
C ARG A 196 -7.98 -14.62 0.54
N TYR A 197 -6.74 -14.73 1.03
CA TYR A 197 -5.84 -15.82 0.65
C TYR A 197 -6.05 -17.04 1.55
N ARG A 198 -6.02 -18.24 0.95
CA ARG A 198 -6.13 -19.52 1.67
C ARG A 198 -4.95 -19.77 2.60
N SER A 199 -3.77 -19.22 2.26
CA SER A 199 -2.55 -19.35 3.06
C SER A 199 -1.62 -18.15 2.87
N VAL A 200 -0.68 -17.99 3.82
CA VAL A 200 0.44 -17.04 3.72
C VAL A 200 1.30 -17.34 2.49
N ALA A 201 1.43 -18.61 2.10
CA ALA A 201 2.18 -19.04 0.93
C ALA A 201 1.54 -18.55 -0.37
N ASP A 202 0.21 -18.61 -0.50
CA ASP A 202 -0.53 -18.12 -1.67
C ASP A 202 -0.38 -16.59 -1.81
N TYR A 203 -0.50 -15.86 -0.70
CA TYR A 203 -0.27 -14.43 -0.66
C TYR A 203 1.15 -14.06 -1.12
N ARG A 204 2.15 -14.81 -0.63
CA ARG A 204 3.55 -14.62 -1.04
C ARG A 204 3.75 -14.94 -2.52
N ALA A 205 3.18 -16.04 -3.00
CA ALA A 205 3.26 -16.46 -4.41
C ALA A 205 2.67 -15.40 -5.34
N ALA A 206 1.51 -14.82 -4.99
CA ALA A 206 0.91 -13.73 -5.76
C ALA A 206 1.85 -12.52 -5.89
N LYS A 207 2.51 -12.11 -4.80
CA LYS A 207 3.49 -11.00 -4.85
C LYS A 207 4.74 -11.32 -5.65
N LEU A 208 5.25 -12.56 -5.59
CA LEU A 208 6.45 -12.99 -6.31
C LEU A 208 6.28 -12.89 -7.84
N ARG A 209 5.05 -12.86 -8.34
CA ARG A 209 4.77 -12.66 -9.75
C ARG A 209 5.28 -11.32 -10.31
N ILE A 210 5.64 -10.36 -9.47
CA ILE A 210 6.28 -9.11 -9.91
C ILE A 210 7.56 -9.37 -10.73
N PHE A 211 8.25 -10.49 -10.48
CA PHE A 211 9.48 -10.89 -11.17
C PHE A 211 9.23 -11.81 -12.38
N GLU A 212 7.99 -12.31 -12.58
CA GLU A 212 7.64 -13.41 -13.48
C GLU A 212 8.12 -13.19 -14.92
N ASN A 213 7.93 -11.99 -15.44
CA ASN A 213 8.23 -11.63 -16.82
C ASN A 213 9.54 -10.83 -16.96
N GLN A 214 10.24 -10.52 -15.87
CA GLN A 214 11.50 -9.78 -15.93
C GLN A 214 12.60 -10.61 -16.62
N MET A 215 13.50 -9.93 -17.30
CA MET A 215 14.66 -10.48 -18.00
C MET A 215 15.97 -10.07 -17.31
N GLU A 216 17.09 -10.59 -17.74
CA GLU A 216 18.43 -10.25 -17.23
C GLU A 216 18.79 -8.77 -17.38
N SER A 217 18.21 -8.10 -18.38
CA SER A 217 18.39 -6.66 -18.60
C SER A 217 17.61 -5.77 -17.60
N ASP A 218 16.65 -6.34 -16.88
CA ASP A 218 15.86 -5.63 -15.87
C ASP A 218 16.57 -5.65 -14.51
N VAL A 219 16.06 -4.88 -13.55
CA VAL A 219 16.63 -4.79 -12.20
C VAL A 219 15.61 -5.19 -11.15
N ALA A 220 16.02 -6.04 -10.20
CA ALA A 220 15.26 -6.35 -8.99
C ALA A 220 15.96 -5.78 -7.77
N ILE A 221 15.31 -4.85 -7.08
CA ILE A 221 15.77 -4.25 -5.82
C ILE A 221 15.07 -4.97 -4.69
N VAL A 222 15.81 -5.67 -3.85
CA VAL A 222 15.24 -6.60 -2.87
C VAL A 222 15.83 -6.38 -1.49
N ASN A 223 15.00 -6.48 -0.45
CA ASN A 223 15.49 -6.47 0.92
C ASN A 223 16.31 -7.74 1.18
N ALA A 224 17.54 -7.58 1.67
CA ALA A 224 18.50 -8.66 1.84
C ALA A 224 18.08 -9.72 2.87
N ILE A 225 17.22 -9.37 3.82
CA ILE A 225 16.69 -10.33 4.82
C ILE A 225 15.62 -11.25 4.24
N GLU A 226 15.08 -10.92 3.06
CA GLU A 226 14.00 -11.68 2.43
C GLU A 226 14.54 -12.90 1.67
N LYS A 227 14.03 -14.08 2.03
CA LYS A 227 14.38 -15.33 1.34
C LYS A 227 13.59 -15.45 0.04
N LEU A 228 14.09 -14.86 -1.03
CA LEU A 228 13.47 -14.94 -2.35
C LEU A 228 14.00 -16.15 -3.15
N PRO A 229 13.18 -16.72 -4.07
CA PRO A 229 13.69 -17.66 -5.05
C PRO A 229 14.70 -16.98 -5.98
N ALA A 230 15.39 -17.77 -6.79
CA ALA A 230 16.23 -17.22 -7.86
C ALA A 230 15.35 -16.43 -8.84
N VAL A 231 15.76 -15.21 -9.16
CA VAL A 231 15.10 -14.31 -10.10
C VAL A 231 16.04 -14.01 -11.28
N ARG A 232 15.49 -13.78 -12.47
CA ARG A 232 16.28 -13.51 -13.68
C ARG A 232 16.95 -12.13 -13.70
N PRO A 233 16.29 -11.02 -13.26
CA PRO A 233 16.88 -9.70 -13.35
C PRO A 233 18.12 -9.54 -12.49
N ARG A 234 18.98 -8.57 -12.83
CA ARG A 234 20.11 -8.18 -12.00
C ARG A 234 19.61 -7.71 -10.63
N LYS A 235 20.13 -8.32 -9.58
CA LYS A 235 19.71 -8.03 -8.21
C LYS A 235 20.56 -6.93 -7.59
N ILE A 236 19.91 -5.98 -6.92
CA ILE A 236 20.49 -5.00 -5.99
C ILE A 236 19.83 -5.21 -4.64
N THR A 237 20.62 -5.28 -3.59
CA THR A 237 20.14 -5.57 -2.23
C THR A 237 20.19 -4.35 -1.33
N PHE A 238 19.22 -4.25 -0.41
CA PHE A 238 19.25 -3.25 0.66
C PHE A 238 18.81 -3.87 1.98
N SER A 239 19.32 -3.38 3.10
CA SER A 239 18.80 -3.69 4.42
C SER A 239 19.32 -2.73 5.49
N ALA A 240 18.45 -2.37 6.43
CA ALA A 240 18.83 -1.67 7.65
C ALA A 240 19.29 -2.64 8.77
N TYR A 241 19.16 -3.95 8.54
CA TYR A 241 19.39 -5.01 9.54
C TYR A 241 20.47 -6.02 9.15
N ALA A 242 20.94 -6.01 7.90
CA ALA A 242 21.92 -6.95 7.38
C ALA A 242 23.18 -6.23 6.88
N ASP A 243 24.35 -6.67 7.38
CA ASP A 243 25.64 -6.04 7.05
C ASP A 243 26.14 -6.35 5.61
N GLN A 244 25.56 -7.37 4.96
CA GLN A 244 25.99 -7.84 3.62
C GLN A 244 25.05 -7.39 2.49
N ALA A 245 24.36 -6.26 2.66
CA ALA A 245 23.56 -5.67 1.58
C ALA A 245 24.38 -4.62 0.82
N ASP A 246 24.04 -4.42 -0.49
CA ASP A 246 24.67 -3.37 -1.30
C ASP A 246 24.42 -1.98 -0.69
N PHE A 247 23.17 -1.73 -0.27
CA PHE A 247 22.79 -0.56 0.53
C PHE A 247 22.56 -0.99 1.98
N ARG A 248 23.25 -0.39 2.93
CA ARG A 248 23.13 -0.69 4.36
C ARG A 248 23.30 0.54 5.23
N VAL A 249 23.05 0.41 6.52
CA VAL A 249 23.34 1.45 7.50
C VAL A 249 24.73 1.23 8.09
N SER A 250 25.54 2.26 8.11
CA SER A 250 26.82 2.29 8.82
C SER A 250 27.07 3.67 9.42
N GLN A 251 27.52 3.74 10.67
CA GLN A 251 27.88 4.97 11.37
C GLN A 251 26.85 6.11 11.24
N GLY A 252 25.55 5.79 11.31
CA GLY A 252 24.48 6.78 11.22
C GLY A 252 24.22 7.32 9.80
N ALA A 253 24.68 6.62 8.78
CA ALA A 253 24.43 6.94 7.37
C ALA A 253 23.97 5.72 6.57
N ILE A 254 23.25 5.95 5.48
CA ILE A 254 23.10 4.97 4.39
C ILE A 254 24.41 4.96 3.59
N VAL A 255 24.96 3.76 3.41
CA VAL A 255 26.18 3.56 2.62
C VAL A 255 25.90 2.62 1.45
N TYR A 256 26.64 2.80 0.34
CA TYR A 256 26.71 1.91 -0.81
C TYR A 256 28.18 1.59 -1.10
N GLN A 257 28.56 0.31 -1.12
CA GLN A 257 29.96 -0.12 -1.30
C GLN A 257 30.91 0.57 -0.31
N ASP A 258 30.50 0.70 0.95
CA ASP A 258 31.21 1.36 2.06
C ASP A 258 31.30 2.89 1.99
N GLU A 259 30.88 3.51 0.89
CA GLU A 259 30.87 4.97 0.76
C GLU A 259 29.58 5.56 1.34
N PRO A 260 29.65 6.58 2.21
CA PRO A 260 28.47 7.22 2.81
C PRO A 260 27.74 8.07 1.75
N ILE A 261 26.41 7.86 1.65
CA ILE A 261 25.55 8.56 0.69
C ILE A 261 24.66 9.58 1.38
N LEU A 262 23.96 9.17 2.45
CA LEU A 262 22.95 10.00 3.13
C LEU A 262 23.02 9.77 4.63
N ARG A 263 23.24 10.85 5.41
CA ARG A 263 23.19 10.80 6.87
C ARG A 263 21.76 10.70 7.35
N LEU A 264 21.47 9.79 8.28
CA LEU A 264 20.12 9.56 8.80
C LEU A 264 19.55 10.79 9.52
N ALA A 265 20.41 11.62 10.10
CA ALA A 265 20.01 12.85 10.77
C ALA A 265 19.45 13.93 9.82
N ASP A 266 19.84 13.88 8.54
CA ASP A 266 19.48 14.89 7.53
C ASP A 266 18.08 14.61 6.93
N THR A 267 17.52 13.40 7.10
CA THR A 267 16.17 13.06 6.63
C THR A 267 15.11 13.27 7.71
N LYS A 268 13.89 13.61 7.30
CA LYS A 268 12.71 13.72 8.17
C LYS A 268 12.03 12.37 8.42
N LEU A 269 12.36 11.35 7.65
CA LEU A 269 11.86 10.00 7.81
C LEU A 269 12.52 9.33 9.03
N ARG A 270 11.73 8.82 9.95
CA ARG A 270 12.18 8.15 11.18
C ARG A 270 11.88 6.66 11.16
N GLY A 271 12.70 5.90 11.90
CA GLY A 271 12.59 4.45 12.03
C GLY A 271 13.26 3.68 10.89
N LEU A 272 13.84 2.51 11.22
CA LEU A 272 14.62 1.71 10.27
C LEU A 272 13.83 1.28 9.04
N HIS A 273 12.51 1.04 9.18
CA HIS A 273 11.63 0.73 8.05
C HIS A 273 11.57 1.85 7.01
N ASN A 274 11.62 3.14 7.44
CA ASN A 274 11.67 4.27 6.52
C ASN A 274 13.08 4.44 5.92
N ILE A 275 14.12 4.09 6.67
CA ILE A 275 15.48 4.04 6.13
C ILE A 275 15.59 2.97 5.03
N GLU A 276 14.92 1.82 5.18
CA GLU A 276 14.81 0.81 4.10
C GLU A 276 14.06 1.37 2.87
N ASN A 277 12.98 2.14 3.07
CA ASN A 277 12.29 2.81 1.95
C ASN A 277 13.22 3.80 1.22
N LEU A 278 14.05 4.56 1.95
CA LEU A 278 15.08 5.46 1.36
C LEU A 278 16.13 4.68 0.58
N MET A 279 16.66 3.58 1.14
CA MET A 279 17.64 2.73 0.44
C MET A 279 17.07 2.15 -0.86
N ALA A 280 15.84 1.62 -0.82
CA ALA A 280 15.16 1.08 -1.99
C ALA A 280 14.96 2.18 -3.07
N THR A 281 14.65 3.42 -2.64
CA THR A 281 14.50 4.58 -3.54
C THR A 281 15.84 4.99 -4.16
N LEU A 282 16.93 5.08 -3.37
CA LEU A 282 18.27 5.36 -3.86
C LEU A 282 18.74 4.31 -4.88
N ALA A 283 18.51 3.01 -4.56
CA ALA A 283 18.84 1.91 -5.47
C ALA A 283 18.07 2.01 -6.80
N ALA A 284 16.79 2.42 -6.77
CA ALA A 284 15.99 2.62 -7.97
C ALA A 284 16.46 3.81 -8.81
N GLY A 285 16.80 4.92 -8.18
CA GLY A 285 17.38 6.08 -8.86
C GLY A 285 18.74 5.76 -9.50
N MET A 286 19.60 5.05 -8.78
CA MET A 286 20.90 4.56 -9.32
C MET A 286 20.67 3.62 -10.52
N ALA A 287 19.69 2.70 -10.45
CA ALA A 287 19.34 1.83 -11.56
C ALA A 287 18.78 2.61 -12.77
N ARG A 288 18.24 3.81 -12.55
CA ARG A 288 17.82 4.76 -13.60
C ARG A 288 18.97 5.64 -14.13
N GLY A 289 20.18 5.49 -13.60
CA GLY A 289 21.34 6.25 -14.02
C GLY A 289 21.50 7.61 -13.33
N LEU A 290 20.80 7.88 -12.24
CA LEU A 290 20.99 9.09 -11.45
C LEU A 290 22.20 8.97 -10.53
N SER A 291 22.91 10.06 -10.30
CA SER A 291 23.97 10.15 -9.30
C SER A 291 23.38 10.28 -7.89
N PHE A 292 24.11 9.83 -6.87
CA PHE A 292 23.68 9.99 -5.48
C PHE A 292 23.60 11.48 -5.08
N GLU A 293 24.47 12.31 -5.61
CA GLU A 293 24.49 13.75 -5.33
C GLU A 293 23.17 14.43 -5.75
N GLU A 294 22.60 14.06 -6.91
CA GLU A 294 21.33 14.59 -7.38
C GLU A 294 20.14 14.14 -6.50
N MET A 295 20.22 12.92 -5.94
CA MET A 295 19.10 12.30 -5.21
C MET A 295 19.01 12.72 -3.74
N VAL A 296 20.13 13.06 -3.09
CA VAL A 296 20.16 13.28 -1.62
C VAL A 296 19.31 14.46 -1.20
N ALA A 297 19.43 15.62 -1.86
CA ALA A 297 18.70 16.83 -1.48
C ALA A 297 17.16 16.64 -1.55
N PRO A 298 16.57 16.09 -2.62
CA PRO A 298 15.13 15.78 -2.65
C PRO A 298 14.69 14.80 -1.56
N LEU A 299 15.50 13.78 -1.27
CA LEU A 299 15.16 12.77 -0.26
C LEU A 299 15.18 13.34 1.18
N CYS A 300 16.11 14.26 1.47
CA CYS A 300 16.15 14.97 2.75
C CYS A 300 14.98 15.95 2.91
N ALA A 301 14.51 16.53 1.80
CA ALA A 301 13.39 17.48 1.80
C ALA A 301 12.02 16.81 1.93
N TYR A 302 11.91 15.50 1.64
CA TYR A 302 10.64 14.77 1.64
C TYR A 302 9.91 14.83 2.97
N GLU A 303 8.62 15.18 2.92
CA GLU A 303 7.74 15.20 4.08
C GLU A 303 6.90 13.91 4.15
N PRO A 304 6.95 13.18 5.28
CA PRO A 304 6.10 12.00 5.46
C PRO A 304 4.62 12.33 5.29
N ARG A 305 3.88 11.44 4.62
CA ARG A 305 2.42 11.59 4.49
C ARG A 305 1.73 11.44 5.85
N PRO A 306 0.57 12.10 6.04
CA PRO A 306 -0.24 11.94 7.24
C PRO A 306 -0.53 10.47 7.59
N HIS A 307 -0.76 10.18 8.87
CA HIS A 307 -1.15 8.88 9.41
C HIS A 307 -0.10 7.75 9.29
N ARG A 308 1.18 8.09 9.12
CA ARG A 308 2.30 7.14 9.06
C ARG A 308 3.37 7.54 10.06
N CYS A 309 3.21 7.13 11.32
CA CYS A 309 4.01 7.60 12.45
C CYS A 309 4.11 9.14 12.46
N GLU A 310 3.02 9.82 12.09
CA GLU A 310 2.90 11.27 12.03
C GLU A 310 2.99 11.87 13.44
N PHE A 311 4.01 12.68 13.71
CA PHE A 311 4.02 13.50 14.92
C PHE A 311 2.91 14.56 14.83
N VAL A 312 1.94 14.51 15.73
CA VAL A 312 0.82 15.45 15.75
C VAL A 312 1.15 16.69 16.55
N ARG A 313 1.52 16.50 17.81
CA ARG A 313 1.99 17.55 18.72
C ARG A 313 2.50 16.95 20.04
N GLU A 314 3.14 17.79 20.84
CA GLU A 314 3.46 17.51 22.23
C GLU A 314 2.49 18.26 23.16
N VAL A 315 2.01 17.62 24.22
CA VAL A 315 1.13 18.19 25.25
C VAL A 315 1.65 17.76 26.61
N GLY A 316 2.01 18.70 27.46
CA GLY A 316 2.50 18.42 28.82
C GLY A 316 3.75 17.53 28.87
N GLY A 317 4.63 17.59 27.88
CA GLY A 317 5.81 16.74 27.76
C GLY A 317 5.52 15.31 27.23
N VAL A 318 4.31 15.05 26.72
CA VAL A 318 3.89 13.80 26.10
C VAL A 318 3.77 13.99 24.59
N GLU A 319 4.44 13.14 23.80
CA GLU A 319 4.34 13.15 22.35
C GLU A 319 3.12 12.35 21.89
N TYR A 320 2.39 12.86 20.88
CA TYR A 320 1.26 12.17 20.26
C TYR A 320 1.60 11.83 18.82
N VAL A 321 1.58 10.54 18.50
CA VAL A 321 1.97 9.98 17.19
C VAL A 321 0.79 9.26 16.55
N ASN A 322 0.45 9.66 15.32
CA ASN A 322 -0.63 9.13 14.53
C ASN A 322 -0.10 8.12 13.49
N ASP A 323 -0.37 6.85 13.70
CA ASP A 323 -0.05 5.77 12.79
C ASP A 323 -1.30 4.99 12.36
N SER A 324 -2.39 5.72 12.10
CA SER A 324 -3.68 5.13 11.69
C SER A 324 -3.58 4.25 10.45
N LYS A 325 -2.54 4.40 9.63
CA LYS A 325 -2.25 3.56 8.47
C LYS A 325 -1.75 2.16 8.86
N ALA A 326 -1.32 1.91 10.07
CA ALA A 326 -0.99 0.57 10.57
C ALA A 326 -2.26 -0.30 10.61
N THR A 327 -2.49 -1.05 9.56
CA THR A 327 -3.64 -1.94 9.38
C THR A 327 -3.27 -3.43 9.46
N ASN A 328 -2.07 -3.74 9.92
CA ASN A 328 -1.57 -5.09 10.18
C ASN A 328 -0.54 -5.07 11.32
N LEU A 329 -0.19 -6.26 11.84
CA LEU A 329 0.68 -6.41 13.00
C LEU A 329 2.13 -5.98 12.72
N ASP A 330 2.66 -6.24 11.53
CA ASP A 330 4.03 -5.86 11.15
C ASP A 330 4.20 -4.33 11.18
N ALA A 331 3.16 -3.58 10.80
CA ALA A 331 3.19 -2.12 10.93
C ALA A 331 3.26 -1.67 12.39
N VAL A 332 2.48 -2.27 13.28
CA VAL A 332 2.53 -1.99 14.73
C VAL A 332 3.89 -2.37 15.32
N ASP A 333 4.44 -3.53 14.96
CA ASP A 333 5.78 -3.96 15.39
C ASP A 333 6.83 -2.88 15.05
N LYS A 334 6.84 -2.42 13.80
CA LYS A 334 7.76 -1.38 13.34
C LYS A 334 7.54 -0.04 14.03
N ALA A 335 6.29 0.35 14.23
CA ALA A 335 5.95 1.60 14.94
C ALA A 335 6.41 1.57 16.40
N LEU A 336 6.22 0.45 17.10
CA LEU A 336 6.69 0.26 18.48
C LEU A 336 8.23 0.25 18.57
N ARG A 337 8.91 -0.47 17.68
CA ARG A 337 10.38 -0.50 17.65
C ARG A 337 11.02 0.86 17.34
N ALA A 338 10.30 1.72 16.65
CA ALA A 338 10.76 3.07 16.34
C ALA A 338 10.66 4.04 17.53
N GLN A 339 10.05 3.63 18.67
CA GLN A 339 9.94 4.46 19.85
C GLN A 339 11.08 4.20 20.81
N ASP A 340 11.76 5.27 21.22
CA ASP A 340 12.81 5.23 22.26
C ASP A 340 12.26 5.55 23.67
N LYS A 341 11.00 6.01 23.76
CA LYS A 341 10.28 6.37 24.98
C LYS A 341 9.24 5.31 25.33
N PRO A 342 8.82 5.19 26.61
CA PRO A 342 7.70 4.32 26.99
C PRO A 342 6.42 4.73 26.24
N VAL A 343 5.64 3.74 25.82
CA VAL A 343 4.47 3.94 24.94
C VAL A 343 3.17 3.69 25.70
N ILE A 344 2.19 4.58 25.52
CA ILE A 344 0.77 4.29 25.70
C ILE A 344 0.21 3.99 24.31
N LEU A 345 -0.25 2.75 24.10
CA LEU A 345 -0.70 2.29 22.79
C LEU A 345 -2.22 2.37 22.66
N ILE A 346 -2.73 3.06 21.64
CA ILE A 346 -4.13 2.94 21.23
C ILE A 346 -4.20 2.00 20.04
N ALA A 347 -4.91 0.85 20.19
CA ALA A 347 -4.97 -0.21 19.19
C ALA A 347 -6.39 -0.78 19.01
N GLY A 348 -6.61 -1.53 17.91
CA GLY A 348 -7.87 -2.19 17.61
C GLY A 348 -8.62 -1.64 16.41
N GLY A 349 -9.77 -2.23 16.11
CA GLY A 349 -10.61 -1.98 14.93
C GLY A 349 -11.20 -3.28 14.41
N LYS A 350 -11.47 -3.38 13.10
CA LYS A 350 -12.18 -4.51 12.47
C LYS A 350 -11.36 -5.79 12.43
N ASN A 351 -12.00 -6.91 12.66
CA ASN A 351 -11.36 -8.23 12.57
C ASN A 351 -10.90 -8.56 11.15
N LYS A 352 -9.67 -9.04 11.03
CA LYS A 352 -9.03 -9.50 9.77
C LYS A 352 -8.55 -10.95 9.86
N GLY A 353 -9.04 -11.72 10.84
CA GLY A 353 -8.77 -13.15 10.96
C GLY A 353 -7.40 -13.52 11.53
N PHE A 354 -6.67 -12.60 12.18
CA PHE A 354 -5.39 -12.88 12.81
C PHE A 354 -5.38 -12.57 14.31
N SER A 355 -4.51 -13.28 15.06
CA SER A 355 -4.26 -13.03 16.48
C SER A 355 -3.20 -11.96 16.70
N PHE A 356 -3.33 -11.23 17.80
CA PHE A 356 -2.33 -10.24 18.26
C PHE A 356 -1.23 -10.84 19.15
N ASP A 357 -1.24 -12.15 19.39
CA ASP A 357 -0.23 -12.87 20.18
C ASP A 357 1.23 -12.63 19.71
N PRO A 358 1.53 -12.52 18.39
CA PRO A 358 2.90 -12.27 17.94
C PRO A 358 3.52 -10.98 18.49
N LEU A 359 2.71 -9.97 18.82
CA LEU A 359 3.21 -8.71 19.39
C LEU A 359 3.40 -8.74 20.90
N ARG A 360 2.93 -9.79 21.60
CA ARG A 360 2.89 -9.86 23.06
C ARG A 360 4.24 -9.52 23.74
N SER A 361 5.33 -10.07 23.23
CA SER A 361 6.67 -9.83 23.80
C SER A 361 7.12 -8.38 23.63
N LEU A 362 6.90 -7.80 22.46
CA LEU A 362 7.27 -6.42 22.16
C LEU A 362 6.38 -5.42 22.94
N VAL A 363 5.09 -5.71 23.05
CA VAL A 363 4.16 -4.92 23.87
C VAL A 363 4.59 -4.93 25.33
N LYS A 364 4.97 -6.08 25.89
CA LYS A 364 5.50 -6.17 27.26
C LYS A 364 6.78 -5.33 27.46
N GLU A 365 7.61 -5.22 26.44
CA GLU A 365 8.88 -4.47 26.49
C GLU A 365 8.69 -2.97 26.39
N LYS A 366 7.84 -2.53 25.45
CA LYS A 366 7.74 -1.12 25.01
C LYS A 366 6.53 -0.38 25.55
N VAL A 367 5.45 -1.10 25.88
CA VAL A 367 4.14 -0.50 26.15
C VAL A 367 3.86 -0.53 27.65
N ARG A 368 3.62 0.64 28.23
CA ARG A 368 3.26 0.77 29.64
C ARG A 368 1.78 0.48 29.90
N SER A 369 0.91 0.99 29.02
CA SER A 369 -0.54 0.74 29.07
C SER A 369 -1.13 0.74 27.66
N THR A 370 -2.28 0.07 27.48
CA THR A 370 -2.96 -0.05 26.19
C THR A 370 -4.42 0.32 26.32
N ILE A 371 -4.91 1.14 25.38
CA ILE A 371 -6.32 1.46 25.26
C ILE A 371 -6.85 0.88 23.95
N LEU A 372 -7.83 0.02 24.06
CA LEU A 372 -8.35 -0.79 22.94
C LEU A 372 -9.69 -0.27 22.47
N ILE A 373 -9.89 -0.25 21.14
CA ILE A 373 -11.14 0.21 20.50
C ILE A 373 -11.62 -0.80 19.44
N GLY A 374 -12.90 -0.73 19.11
CA GLY A 374 -13.50 -1.47 18.00
C GLY A 374 -13.70 -2.96 18.25
N GLU A 375 -14.02 -3.67 17.18
CA GLU A 375 -14.43 -5.08 17.19
C GLU A 375 -13.39 -6.02 17.83
N MET A 376 -12.09 -5.73 17.66
CA MET A 376 -11.02 -6.59 18.16
C MET A 376 -10.61 -6.31 19.60
N ALA A 377 -11.16 -5.30 20.28
CA ALA A 377 -10.70 -4.86 21.60
C ALA A 377 -10.61 -5.99 22.64
N GLU A 378 -11.67 -6.80 22.80
CA GLU A 378 -11.68 -7.92 23.75
C GLU A 378 -10.69 -9.04 23.37
N SER A 379 -10.53 -9.31 22.07
CA SER A 379 -9.61 -10.33 21.58
C SER A 379 -8.16 -9.92 21.83
N ILE A 380 -7.83 -8.65 21.59
CA ILE A 380 -6.50 -8.10 21.87
C ILE A 380 -6.23 -8.12 23.37
N SER A 381 -7.18 -7.71 24.20
CA SER A 381 -7.06 -7.75 25.67
C SER A 381 -6.75 -9.16 26.17
N ARG A 382 -7.40 -10.18 25.62
CA ARG A 382 -7.10 -11.59 25.94
C ARG A 382 -5.71 -12.01 25.49
N SER A 383 -5.26 -11.64 24.28
CA SER A 383 -3.94 -11.92 23.73
C SER A 383 -2.82 -11.32 24.59
N TRP A 384 -3.04 -10.14 25.16
CA TRP A 384 -2.02 -9.41 25.92
C TRP A 384 -2.20 -9.50 27.45
N ASN A 385 -3.15 -10.29 27.93
CA ASN A 385 -3.40 -10.49 29.37
C ASN A 385 -2.11 -10.90 30.12
N GLY A 386 -1.76 -10.17 31.17
CA GLY A 386 -0.52 -10.38 31.95
C GLY A 386 0.77 -9.91 31.25
N ALA A 387 0.68 -9.30 30.06
CA ALA A 387 1.82 -8.64 29.41
C ALA A 387 1.79 -7.13 29.62
N VAL A 388 0.62 -6.52 29.49
CA VAL A 388 0.36 -5.07 29.66
C VAL A 388 -1.05 -4.87 30.20
N GLU A 389 -1.28 -3.78 30.89
CA GLU A 389 -2.63 -3.36 31.28
C GLU A 389 -3.43 -2.91 30.04
N CYS A 390 -4.64 -3.47 29.90
CA CYS A 390 -5.52 -3.19 28.79
C CYS A 390 -6.85 -2.61 29.26
N GLU A 391 -7.17 -1.40 28.81
CA GLU A 391 -8.49 -0.80 28.97
C GLU A 391 -9.26 -0.82 27.66
N ILE A 392 -10.57 -1.01 27.70
CA ILE A 392 -11.45 -0.94 26.52
C ILE A 392 -12.17 0.40 26.53
N ALA A 393 -12.06 1.15 25.43
CA ALA A 393 -12.77 2.39 25.20
C ALA A 393 -13.89 2.21 24.16
N ASN A 394 -15.01 2.94 24.36
CA ASN A 394 -16.19 2.85 23.50
C ASN A 394 -16.10 3.70 22.22
N SER A 395 -15.11 4.60 22.15
CA SER A 395 -14.87 5.48 21.01
C SER A 395 -13.42 5.93 20.96
N LEU A 396 -12.98 6.43 19.79
CA LEU A 396 -11.64 7.03 19.64
C LEU A 396 -11.47 8.27 20.55
N ALA A 397 -12.51 9.09 20.70
CA ALA A 397 -12.48 10.25 21.59
C ALA A 397 -12.20 9.81 23.03
N ASN A 398 -12.96 8.82 23.53
CA ASN A 398 -12.75 8.26 24.87
C ASN A 398 -11.37 7.61 25.04
N ALA A 399 -10.84 6.97 23.98
CA ALA A 399 -9.49 6.41 24.00
C ALA A 399 -8.40 7.50 24.13
N VAL A 400 -8.54 8.59 23.38
CA VAL A 400 -7.60 9.73 23.46
C VAL A 400 -7.66 10.42 24.82
N GLU A 401 -8.86 10.63 25.38
CA GLU A 401 -9.05 11.19 26.72
C GLU A 401 -8.37 10.35 27.81
N ARG A 402 -8.58 9.03 27.78
CA ARG A 402 -7.94 8.10 28.73
C ARG A 402 -6.43 8.06 28.57
N ALA A 403 -5.93 7.99 27.33
CA ALA A 403 -4.51 8.06 27.07
C ALA A 403 -3.88 9.34 27.60
N HIS A 404 -4.57 10.47 27.42
CA HIS A 404 -4.12 11.77 27.92
C HIS A 404 -4.10 11.82 29.47
N ALA A 405 -5.11 11.25 30.12
CA ALA A 405 -5.20 11.21 31.57
C ALA A 405 -4.13 10.30 32.22
N ASP A 406 -3.78 9.20 31.55
CA ASP A 406 -2.79 8.22 32.02
C ASP A 406 -1.33 8.62 31.67
N ALA A 407 -1.12 9.45 30.64
CA ALA A 407 0.20 9.78 30.13
C ALA A 407 1.03 10.65 31.08
N ARG A 408 2.35 10.41 31.09
CA ARG A 408 3.35 11.12 31.90
C ARG A 408 4.36 11.84 31.01
N PRO A 409 4.92 12.97 31.45
CA PRO A 409 5.99 13.64 30.73
C PRO A 409 7.13 12.66 30.35
N GLY A 410 7.59 12.73 29.11
CA GLY A 410 8.61 11.84 28.57
C GLY A 410 8.06 10.56 27.92
N GLU A 411 6.74 10.35 27.87
CA GLU A 411 6.11 9.21 27.20
C GLU A 411 5.57 9.58 25.81
N VAL A 412 5.18 8.56 25.05
CA VAL A 412 4.54 8.67 23.72
C VAL A 412 3.15 8.04 23.76
N VAL A 413 2.12 8.77 23.37
CA VAL A 413 0.82 8.19 22.99
C VAL A 413 0.87 7.84 21.51
N LEU A 414 0.97 6.54 21.22
CA LEU A 414 1.03 6.00 19.87
C LEU A 414 -0.33 5.45 19.45
N PHE A 415 -0.93 6.04 18.42
CA PHE A 415 -2.12 5.49 17.78
C PHE A 415 -1.71 4.59 16.61
N SER A 416 -1.56 3.29 16.84
CA SER A 416 -1.19 2.28 15.83
C SER A 416 -2.14 1.08 15.92
N PRO A 417 -3.29 1.13 15.20
CA PRO A 417 -4.42 0.23 15.41
C PRO A 417 -4.15 -1.24 15.14
N GLY A 418 -3.28 -1.58 14.19
CA GLY A 418 -2.94 -2.96 13.83
C GLY A 418 -3.97 -3.68 12.97
N THR A 419 -5.11 -3.06 12.70
CA THR A 419 -6.19 -3.66 11.90
C THR A 419 -6.99 -2.60 11.14
N SER A 420 -7.91 -3.04 10.27
CA SER A 420 -8.68 -2.13 9.42
C SER A 420 -9.65 -1.28 10.23
N SER A 421 -10.15 -0.18 9.62
CA SER A 421 -10.95 0.85 10.30
C SER A 421 -12.45 0.74 10.04
N PHE A 422 -12.90 -0.19 9.19
CA PHE A 422 -14.26 -0.19 8.63
C PHE A 422 -15.36 -0.64 9.59
N ASP A 423 -15.04 -0.95 10.84
CA ASP A 423 -16.01 -1.17 11.94
C ASP A 423 -16.52 0.13 12.55
N MET A 424 -15.67 1.16 12.61
CA MET A 424 -15.97 2.44 13.27
C MET A 424 -15.81 3.68 12.38
N PHE A 425 -15.11 3.57 11.23
CA PHE A 425 -14.70 4.69 10.39
C PHE A 425 -14.86 4.38 8.91
N LYS A 426 -14.96 5.41 8.06
CA LYS A 426 -15.06 5.29 6.60
C LYS A 426 -13.76 4.80 5.97
N SER A 427 -12.62 5.10 6.56
CA SER A 427 -11.28 4.73 6.08
C SER A 427 -10.24 4.92 7.19
N TYR A 428 -9.02 4.39 6.97
CA TYR A 428 -7.90 4.72 7.86
C TYR A 428 -7.56 6.21 7.87
N GLY A 429 -7.81 6.92 6.76
CA GLY A 429 -7.60 8.36 6.67
C GLY A 429 -8.58 9.11 7.56
N ASP A 430 -9.88 8.81 7.46
CA ASP A 430 -10.92 9.36 8.35
C ASP A 430 -10.60 9.07 9.83
N ARG A 431 -10.20 7.84 10.15
CA ARG A 431 -9.77 7.46 11.51
C ARG A 431 -8.58 8.29 12.00
N GLY A 432 -7.58 8.49 11.16
CA GLY A 432 -6.40 9.28 11.49
C GLY A 432 -6.65 10.78 11.57
N ASP A 433 -7.54 11.33 10.74
CA ASP A 433 -7.97 12.73 10.82
C ASP A 433 -8.71 13.02 12.11
N GLN A 434 -9.60 12.11 12.54
CA GLN A 434 -10.31 12.22 13.81
C GLN A 434 -9.33 12.16 14.99
N PHE A 435 -8.35 11.23 15.00
CA PHE A 435 -7.31 11.20 16.03
C PHE A 435 -6.54 12.52 16.09
N ARG A 436 -6.09 13.03 14.95
CA ARG A 436 -5.37 14.31 14.87
C ARG A 436 -6.19 15.48 15.38
N ALA A 437 -7.48 15.54 15.05
CA ALA A 437 -8.38 16.60 15.54
C ALA A 437 -8.55 16.52 17.06
N LEU A 438 -8.77 15.32 17.61
CA LEU A 438 -8.90 15.10 19.06
C LEU A 438 -7.63 15.52 19.81
N VAL A 439 -6.46 15.08 19.34
CA VAL A 439 -5.19 15.44 19.95
C VAL A 439 -4.96 16.96 19.90
N ARG A 440 -5.28 17.62 18.78
CA ARG A 440 -5.15 19.08 18.67
C ARG A 440 -6.07 19.85 19.62
N ALA A 441 -7.20 19.27 19.99
CA ALA A 441 -8.17 19.85 20.92
C ALA A 441 -7.79 19.65 22.41
N LEU A 442 -6.83 18.78 22.74
CA LEU A 442 -6.41 18.55 24.11
C LEU A 442 -5.91 19.86 24.76
N PRO A 443 -6.30 20.15 26.03
CA PRO A 443 -5.80 21.31 26.73
C PRO A 443 -4.28 21.21 26.96
N GLN A 444 -3.58 22.32 26.89
CA GLN A 444 -2.20 22.39 27.38
C GLN A 444 -2.27 22.34 28.93
N THR A 445 -2.10 21.16 29.48
CA THR A 445 -2.00 21.02 30.94
C THR A 445 -0.61 21.45 31.36
N ASN A 446 -0.55 22.60 32.06
CA ASN A 446 0.52 22.86 33.00
C ASN A 446 0.26 21.95 34.21
N LYS A 447 0.83 20.74 34.22
CA LYS A 447 0.98 19.93 35.44
C LYS A 447 2.30 20.20 36.09
#